data_cf16d8580a6c10d4d8e7f873ce638f7d
#
_entry.id   cf16d8580a6c10d4d8e7f873ce638f7d
#
_cell.length_a   1.000
_cell.length_b   1.000
_cell.length_c   1.000
_cell.angle_alpha   90.00
_cell.angle_beta   90.00
_cell.angle_gamma   90.00
#
_symmetry.space_group_name_H-M   'P 1'
#
loop_
_entity.id
_entity.type
_entity.pdbx_description
1 polymer ?
#
loop_
_entity_poly.entity_id
_entity_poly.type
_entity_poly.pdbx_seq_one_letter_code
_entity_poly.pdbx_strand_id
1 'polypeptide(L)'
;MTKTIPLSKLSDEWFKDPEFVREYEALADEFALAAAFIKARADADLTQEEIAERMGTTQSAIARLEGGKSRPSTTTLAKFAKATGTRLRVSFERVVG
;
A
#
# COMPACT_ATOMS: atom_id res chain seq x y z
N MET A 1 -0.26 5.75 -20.32
CA MET A 1 -1.35 5.07 -19.61
C MET A 1 -0.93 3.65 -19.27
N THR A 2 -1.03 3.31 -18.03
CA THR A 2 -0.65 1.98 -17.58
C THR A 2 -1.80 1.01 -17.82
N LYS A 3 -1.56 -0.01 -18.61
CA LYS A 3 -2.56 -1.06 -18.79
C LYS A 3 -2.48 -2.02 -17.61
N THR A 4 -3.60 -2.23 -16.98
CA THR A 4 -3.70 -3.28 -15.98
C THR A 4 -3.89 -4.61 -16.68
N ILE A 5 -2.93 -5.50 -16.52
CA ILE A 5 -3.03 -6.84 -17.07
C ILE A 5 -3.60 -7.74 -15.99
N PRO A 6 -4.77 -8.34 -16.19
CA PRO A 6 -5.32 -9.28 -15.23
C PRO A 6 -4.35 -10.44 -15.00
N LEU A 7 -4.23 -10.87 -13.77
CA LEU A 7 -3.31 -11.95 -13.39
C LEU A 7 -3.56 -13.22 -14.24
N SER A 8 -4.82 -13.48 -14.54
CA SER A 8 -5.21 -14.64 -15.33
C SER A 8 -4.71 -14.60 -16.78
N LYS A 9 -4.29 -13.43 -17.26
CA LYS A 9 -3.78 -13.27 -18.62
C LYS A 9 -2.27 -13.22 -18.71
N LEU A 10 -1.57 -13.30 -17.57
CA LEU A 10 -0.12 -13.38 -17.57
C LEU A 10 0.29 -14.78 -18.02
N SER A 11 1.17 -14.83 -19.01
CA SER A 11 1.66 -16.12 -19.47
C SER A 11 2.68 -16.69 -18.49
N ASP A 12 2.79 -18.01 -18.44
CA ASP A 12 3.79 -18.68 -17.60
C ASP A 12 5.20 -18.26 -17.96
N GLU A 13 5.41 -17.85 -19.22
CA GLU A 13 6.72 -17.41 -19.69
C GLU A 13 7.20 -16.14 -18.97
N TRP A 14 6.28 -15.23 -18.66
CA TRP A 14 6.62 -14.00 -17.96
C TRP A 14 7.15 -14.30 -16.55
N PHE A 15 6.56 -15.30 -15.89
CA PHE A 15 7.01 -15.69 -14.54
C PHE A 15 8.33 -16.43 -14.53
N LYS A 16 8.84 -16.80 -15.72
CA LYS A 16 10.18 -17.38 -15.82
C LYS A 16 11.28 -16.32 -15.90
N ASP A 17 10.90 -15.07 -16.19
CA ASP A 17 11.85 -13.96 -16.20
C ASP A 17 12.01 -13.41 -14.79
N PRO A 18 13.20 -13.57 -14.15
CA PRO A 18 13.40 -13.10 -12.79
C PRO A 18 13.23 -11.59 -12.64
N GLU A 19 13.57 -10.81 -13.65
CA GLU A 19 13.43 -9.37 -13.61
C GLU A 19 11.95 -8.98 -13.60
N PHE A 20 11.15 -9.61 -14.46
CA PHE A 20 9.71 -9.37 -14.49
C PHE A 20 9.07 -9.71 -13.14
N VAL A 21 9.42 -10.85 -12.57
CA VAL A 21 8.86 -11.31 -11.29
C VAL A 21 9.19 -10.32 -10.19
N ARG A 22 10.43 -9.83 -10.12
CA ARG A 22 10.82 -8.84 -9.12
C ARG A 22 10.04 -7.55 -9.24
N GLU A 23 9.88 -7.05 -10.48
CA GLU A 23 9.11 -5.83 -10.72
C GLU A 23 7.63 -6.02 -10.38
N TYR A 24 7.08 -7.17 -10.73
CA TYR A 24 5.69 -7.49 -10.42
C TYR A 24 5.47 -7.56 -8.91
N GLU A 25 6.35 -8.25 -8.19
CA GLU A 25 6.24 -8.38 -6.74
C GLU A 25 6.39 -7.05 -6.03
N ALA A 26 7.34 -6.22 -6.47
CA ALA A 26 7.52 -4.89 -5.89
C ALA A 26 6.27 -4.03 -6.09
N LEU A 27 5.68 -4.08 -7.27
CA LEU A 27 4.46 -3.33 -7.56
C LEU A 27 3.27 -3.85 -6.75
N ALA A 28 3.17 -5.17 -6.58
CA ALA A 28 2.13 -5.78 -5.77
C ALA A 28 2.23 -5.33 -4.31
N ASP A 29 3.44 -5.23 -3.76
CA ASP A 29 3.66 -4.75 -2.39
C ASP A 29 3.24 -3.29 -2.24
N GLU A 30 3.57 -2.45 -3.22
CA GLU A 30 3.15 -1.04 -3.22
C GLU A 30 1.63 -0.91 -3.24
N PHE A 31 0.95 -1.71 -4.06
CA PHE A 31 -0.51 -1.70 -4.12
C PHE A 31 -1.13 -2.24 -2.84
N ALA A 32 -0.54 -3.26 -2.25
CA ALA A 32 -1.04 -3.83 -0.99
C ALA A 32 -0.97 -2.79 0.13
N LEU A 33 0.12 -2.05 0.21
CA LEU A 33 0.27 -1.00 1.21
C LEU A 33 -0.73 0.14 0.99
N ALA A 34 -0.85 0.61 -0.25
CA ALA A 34 -1.80 1.65 -0.61
C ALA A 34 -3.24 1.24 -0.27
N ALA A 35 -3.61 0.02 -0.62
CA ALA A 35 -4.94 -0.53 -0.32
C ALA A 35 -5.19 -0.61 1.17
N ALA A 36 -4.16 -0.96 1.96
CA ALA A 36 -4.29 -1.00 3.41
C ALA A 36 -4.58 0.37 4.01
N PHE A 37 -3.90 1.42 3.52
CA PHE A 37 -4.18 2.79 3.94
C PHE A 37 -5.61 3.19 3.61
N ILE A 38 -6.04 2.95 2.39
CA ILE A 38 -7.39 3.30 1.94
C ILE A 38 -8.45 2.57 2.76
N LYS A 39 -8.25 1.28 2.99
CA LYS A 39 -9.19 0.46 3.75
C LYS A 39 -9.29 0.94 5.20
N ALA A 40 -8.16 1.20 5.85
CA ALA A 40 -8.16 1.66 7.23
C ALA A 40 -8.89 2.99 7.38
N ARG A 41 -8.66 3.91 6.43
CA ARG A 41 -9.35 5.20 6.43
C ARG A 41 -10.85 5.03 6.20
N ALA A 42 -11.23 4.22 5.22
CA ALA A 42 -12.64 4.00 4.89
C ALA A 42 -13.38 3.33 6.05
N ASP A 43 -12.76 2.33 6.68
CA ASP A 43 -13.35 1.64 7.83
C ASP A 43 -13.54 2.57 9.03
N ALA A 44 -12.68 3.58 9.15
CA ALA A 44 -12.78 4.59 10.20
C ALA A 44 -13.75 5.73 9.85
N ASP A 45 -14.27 5.73 8.63
CA ASP A 45 -15.16 6.76 8.11
C ASP A 45 -14.53 8.16 8.19
N LEU A 46 -13.26 8.24 7.81
CA LEU A 46 -12.48 9.49 7.84
C LEU A 46 -12.09 9.91 6.42
N THR A 47 -12.04 11.23 6.22
CA THR A 47 -11.49 11.78 4.98
C THR A 47 -9.96 11.86 5.07
N GLN A 48 -9.31 12.04 3.91
CA GLN A 48 -7.87 12.27 3.89
C GLN A 48 -7.49 13.51 4.71
N GLU A 49 -8.32 14.55 4.64
CA GLU A 49 -8.08 15.78 5.39
C GLU A 49 -8.16 15.56 6.90
N GLU A 50 -9.13 14.77 7.35
CA GLU A 50 -9.29 14.47 8.76
C GLU A 50 -8.12 13.66 9.30
N ILE A 51 -7.62 12.70 8.53
CA ILE A 51 -6.44 11.93 8.92
C ILE A 51 -5.20 12.82 8.96
N ALA A 52 -5.05 13.69 7.94
CA ALA A 52 -3.92 14.63 7.90
C ALA A 52 -3.90 15.50 9.15
N GLU A 53 -5.05 16.01 9.55
CA GLU A 53 -5.17 16.81 10.76
C GLU A 53 -4.77 16.04 12.00
N ARG A 54 -5.24 14.80 12.14
CA ARG A 54 -4.89 13.94 13.28
C ARG A 54 -3.41 13.60 13.34
N MET A 55 -2.77 13.48 12.18
CA MET A 55 -1.36 13.16 12.09
C MET A 55 -0.45 14.38 12.10
N GLY A 56 -1.00 15.58 12.05
CA GLY A 56 -0.22 16.81 11.98
C GLY A 56 0.50 16.97 10.66
N THR A 57 -0.12 16.54 9.58
CA THR A 57 0.46 16.60 8.23
C THR A 57 -0.56 17.20 7.25
N THR A 58 -0.28 17.09 5.95
CA THR A 58 -1.13 17.67 4.91
C THR A 58 -1.96 16.59 4.22
N GLN A 59 -3.09 17.00 3.65
CA GLN A 59 -3.92 16.09 2.85
C GLN A 59 -3.13 15.52 1.67
N SER A 60 -2.25 16.32 1.07
CA SER A 60 -1.39 15.86 -0.02
C SER A 60 -0.46 14.72 0.40
N ALA A 61 0.04 14.76 1.64
CA ALA A 61 0.88 13.70 2.17
C ALA A 61 0.08 12.41 2.32
N ILE A 62 -1.16 12.49 2.80
CA ILE A 62 -2.04 11.32 2.91
C ILE A 62 -2.38 10.76 1.52
N ALA A 63 -2.68 11.64 0.58
CA ALA A 63 -2.96 11.22 -0.80
C ALA A 63 -1.79 10.45 -1.40
N ARG A 64 -0.55 10.86 -1.10
CA ARG A 64 0.64 10.14 -1.56
C ARG A 64 0.77 8.75 -0.95
N LEU A 65 0.44 8.60 0.33
CA LEU A 65 0.42 7.29 0.97
C LEU A 65 -0.57 6.36 0.27
N GLU A 66 -1.74 6.87 -0.07
CA GLU A 66 -2.80 6.10 -0.73
C GLU A 66 -2.52 5.91 -2.23
N GLY A 67 -1.56 6.62 -2.77
CA GLY A 67 -1.16 6.50 -4.18
C GLY A 67 -0.19 5.36 -4.47
N GLY A 68 0.37 4.75 -3.45
CA GLY A 68 1.24 3.59 -3.61
C GLY A 68 2.67 3.88 -4.02
N LYS A 69 3.06 5.14 -4.14
CA LYS A 69 4.41 5.51 -4.58
C LYS A 69 5.32 5.97 -3.46
N SER A 70 4.80 6.11 -2.25
CA SER A 70 5.58 6.55 -1.11
C SER A 70 6.16 5.36 -0.37
N ARG A 71 7.24 5.61 0.36
CA ARG A 71 7.87 4.60 1.21
C ARG A 71 7.85 5.11 2.65
N PRO A 72 6.71 4.97 3.32
CA PRO A 72 6.58 5.51 4.67
C PRO A 72 7.46 4.75 5.67
N SER A 73 7.95 5.47 6.65
CA SER A 73 8.68 4.87 7.77
C SER A 73 7.70 4.17 8.71
N THR A 74 8.22 3.32 9.58
CA THR A 74 7.39 2.68 10.61
C THR A 74 6.75 3.71 11.53
N THR A 75 7.43 4.85 11.77
CA THR A 75 6.88 5.95 12.54
C THR A 75 5.62 6.50 11.87
N THR A 76 5.66 6.71 10.56
CA THR A 76 4.50 7.17 9.80
C THR A 76 3.37 6.17 9.83
N LEU A 77 3.70 4.88 9.68
CA LEU A 77 2.70 3.81 9.74
C LEU A 77 2.02 3.77 11.10
N ALA A 78 2.79 3.92 12.18
CA ALA A 78 2.25 3.92 13.53
C ALA A 78 1.33 5.13 13.78
N LYS A 79 1.70 6.30 13.27
CA LYS A 79 0.86 7.50 13.35
C LYS A 79 -0.45 7.32 12.61
N PHE A 80 -0.39 6.72 11.43
CA PHE A 80 -1.58 6.45 10.63
C PHE A 80 -2.50 5.46 11.36
N ALA A 81 -1.94 4.42 11.93
CA ALA A 81 -2.70 3.45 12.71
C ALA A 81 -3.42 4.14 13.87
N LYS A 82 -2.71 4.98 14.62
CA LYS A 82 -3.30 5.72 15.73
C LYS A 82 -4.43 6.64 15.26
N ALA A 83 -4.23 7.32 14.13
CA ALA A 83 -5.22 8.24 13.58
C ALA A 83 -6.50 7.54 13.15
N THR A 84 -6.41 6.28 12.73
CA THR A 84 -7.55 5.49 12.27
C THR A 84 -8.11 4.54 13.33
N GLY A 85 -7.55 4.57 14.54
CA GLY A 85 -8.01 3.67 15.61
C GLY A 85 -7.63 2.22 15.38
N THR A 86 -6.56 1.98 14.63
CA THR A 86 -6.09 0.63 14.31
C THR A 86 -4.75 0.36 14.99
N ARG A 87 -4.31 -0.90 14.89
CA ARG A 87 -2.98 -1.31 15.36
C ARG A 87 -2.14 -1.72 14.17
N LEU A 88 -0.95 -1.18 14.08
CA LEU A 88 0.01 -1.60 13.06
C LEU A 88 0.51 -3.01 13.36
N ARG A 89 0.43 -3.89 12.36
CA ARG A 89 1.05 -5.21 12.42
C ARG A 89 1.95 -5.37 11.22
N VAL A 90 3.15 -5.87 11.46
CA VAL A 90 4.11 -6.15 10.40
C VAL A 90 4.50 -7.62 10.52
N SER A 91 4.49 -8.31 9.42
CA SER A 91 4.86 -9.72 9.40
C SER A 91 5.58 -10.05 8.10
N PHE A 92 6.35 -11.11 8.17
CA PHE A 92 6.95 -11.69 6.98
C PHE A 92 6.30 -13.04 6.75
N GLU A 93 5.84 -13.26 5.53
CA GLU A 93 5.22 -14.51 5.16
C GLU A 93 6.24 -15.39 4.44
N ARG A 94 6.19 -16.68 4.75
CA ARG A 94 7.05 -17.64 4.07
C ARG A 94 6.57 -17.82 2.65
N VAL A 95 7.49 -17.70 1.70
CA VAL A 95 7.18 -17.94 0.30
C VAL A 95 7.15 -19.44 0.07
N VAL A 96 6.07 -19.92 -0.53
CA VAL A 96 5.91 -21.32 -0.93
C VAL A 96 6.35 -21.44 -2.37
N GLY A 97 7.37 -22.24 -2.61
CA GLY A 97 7.86 -22.38 -3.97
C GLY A 97 8.90 -23.40 -4.16
#